data_9a6aab9f8219717b6d5cd77f0422c8ba
#
_entry.id   9a6aab9f8219717b6d5cd77f0422c8ba
#
_cell.length_a   1.000
_cell.length_b   1.000
_cell.length_c   1.000
_cell.angle_alpha   90.00
_cell.angle_beta   90.00
_cell.angle_gamma   90.00
#
_symmetry.space_group_name_H-M   'P 1'
#
loop_
_entity.id
_entity.type
_entity.pdbx_description
1 polymer ?
#
loop_
_entity_poly.entity_id
_entity_poly.type
_entity_poly.pdbx_seq_one_letter_code
_entity_poly.pdbx_strand_id
1 'polypeptide(L)'
;MSNTARTNNNRAANNRAAENQVKEKPAEENRAEGNRMEERAVDTRPAVDSRPVDTRPRVSSIDEDEEYIPPRANYPLVRVIEQGRYETMAMLRNGEQLMLNIIFPVMALIALRFTGLIDEYANSVGVSRMDAAVPGVLALCVISTALSGQGIATGFDRRYGVLRFLATTPLGRNGLIMGKCIAVLVVVAIQFTLVAALGYGLGWRPDAIAVSRSIITMLMGAGAFTALGL
;
A
#
# COMPACT_ATOMS: atom_id res chain seq x y z
N MET A 1 58.58 6.95 47.37
CA MET A 1 57.20 6.72 46.98
C MET A 1 56.98 6.48 45.45
N SER A 2 58.05 6.25 44.64
CA SER A 2 57.94 6.17 43.17
C SER A 2 57.91 4.74 42.60
N ASN A 3 58.18 3.69 43.38
CA ASN A 3 58.34 2.34 42.84
C ASN A 3 57.05 1.50 42.86
N THR A 4 56.10 1.82 43.72
CA THR A 4 54.83 1.09 43.90
C THR A 4 53.82 1.40 42.76
N ALA A 5 53.83 2.63 42.24
CA ALA A 5 52.98 3.04 41.14
C ALA A 5 53.34 2.38 39.80
N ARG A 6 54.65 2.14 39.57
CA ARG A 6 55.18 1.51 38.36
C ARG A 6 54.85 0.00 38.31
N THR A 7 54.86 -0.67 39.46
CA THR A 7 54.52 -2.09 39.58
C THR A 7 53.02 -2.36 39.38
N ASN A 8 52.15 -1.44 39.85
CA ASN A 8 50.70 -1.55 39.65
C ASN A 8 50.27 -1.33 38.20
N ASN A 9 50.95 -0.40 37.50
CA ASN A 9 50.63 -0.12 36.09
C ASN A 9 51.04 -1.30 35.17
N ASN A 10 52.19 -1.96 35.47
CA ASN A 10 52.60 -3.16 34.72
C ASN A 10 51.70 -4.38 34.98
N ARG A 11 51.15 -4.51 36.20
CA ARG A 11 50.20 -5.57 36.53
C ARG A 11 48.84 -5.37 35.81
N ALA A 12 48.37 -4.13 35.70
CA ALA A 12 47.16 -3.79 34.98
C ALA A 12 47.29 -3.99 33.47
N ALA A 13 48.48 -3.70 32.90
CA ALA A 13 48.78 -3.93 31.48
C ALA A 13 48.86 -5.43 31.14
N ASN A 14 49.48 -6.24 32.01
CA ASN A 14 49.55 -7.69 31.82
C ASN A 14 48.19 -8.38 31.96
N ASN A 15 47.31 -7.93 32.87
CA ASN A 15 45.96 -8.46 32.99
C ASN A 15 45.11 -8.16 31.76
N ARG A 16 45.19 -6.95 31.19
CA ARG A 16 44.50 -6.61 29.93
C ARG A 16 45.00 -7.41 28.74
N ALA A 17 46.33 -7.69 28.68
CA ALA A 17 46.88 -8.53 27.61
C ALA A 17 46.38 -9.99 27.71
N ALA A 18 46.31 -10.52 28.95
CA ALA A 18 45.78 -11.87 29.19
C ALA A 18 44.28 -11.98 28.89
N GLU A 19 43.50 -10.94 29.21
CA GLU A 19 42.04 -10.90 28.93
C GLU A 19 41.74 -10.82 27.43
N ASN A 20 42.56 -10.09 26.66
CA ASN A 20 42.44 -10.04 25.21
C ASN A 20 42.82 -11.38 24.54
N GLN A 21 43.85 -12.08 25.02
CA GLN A 21 44.18 -13.40 24.50
C GLN A 21 43.12 -14.47 24.78
N VAL A 22 42.40 -14.37 25.91
CA VAL A 22 41.27 -15.27 26.22
C VAL A 22 40.07 -15.00 25.33
N LYS A 23 39.88 -13.77 24.87
CA LYS A 23 38.76 -13.42 23.95
C LYS A 23 39.06 -13.73 22.49
N GLU A 24 40.35 -13.74 22.09
CA GLU A 24 40.72 -14.02 20.69
C GLU A 24 40.73 -15.52 20.35
N LYS A 25 41.05 -16.40 21.30
CA LYS A 25 41.06 -17.85 21.08
C LYS A 25 39.74 -18.44 20.57
N PRO A 26 38.59 -18.14 21.17
CA PRO A 26 37.33 -18.70 20.65
C PRO A 26 36.91 -18.11 19.28
N ALA A 27 37.38 -16.92 18.92
CA ALA A 27 37.08 -16.31 17.63
C ALA A 27 37.89 -16.94 16.47
N GLU A 28 39.16 -17.33 16.73
CA GLU A 28 39.98 -18.07 15.75
C GLU A 28 39.53 -19.50 15.57
N GLU A 29 39.11 -20.18 16.65
CA GLU A 29 38.60 -21.54 16.63
C GLU A 29 37.28 -21.65 15.87
N ASN A 30 36.36 -20.70 16.09
CA ASN A 30 35.08 -20.61 15.32
C ASN A 30 35.32 -20.27 13.84
N ARG A 31 36.36 -19.49 13.53
CA ARG A 31 36.71 -19.17 12.13
C ARG A 31 37.34 -20.37 11.41
N ALA A 32 38.14 -21.17 12.13
CA ALA A 32 38.72 -22.40 11.61
C ALA A 32 37.66 -23.51 11.40
N GLU A 33 36.66 -23.60 12.30
CA GLU A 33 35.50 -24.51 12.14
C GLU A 33 34.62 -24.08 10.98
N GLY A 34 34.30 -22.80 10.84
CA GLY A 34 33.55 -22.25 9.71
C GLY A 34 34.19 -22.60 8.37
N ASN A 35 35.50 -22.39 8.23
CA ASN A 35 36.24 -22.76 7.02
C ASN A 35 36.23 -24.26 6.73
N ARG A 36 36.35 -25.12 7.77
CA ARG A 36 36.26 -26.59 7.60
C ARG A 36 34.87 -27.07 7.21
N MET A 37 33.82 -26.40 7.67
CA MET A 37 32.44 -26.71 7.26
C MET A 37 32.18 -26.28 5.81
N GLU A 38 32.74 -25.16 5.39
CA GLU A 38 32.62 -24.67 4.02
C GLU A 38 33.40 -25.56 3.04
N GLU A 39 34.59 -26.02 3.42
CA GLU A 39 35.42 -26.94 2.64
C GLU A 39 34.75 -28.33 2.51
N ARG A 40 34.12 -28.84 3.58
CA ARG A 40 33.31 -30.08 3.52
C ARG A 40 32.03 -29.92 2.69
N ALA A 41 31.40 -28.75 2.70
CA ALA A 41 30.20 -28.46 1.89
C ALA A 41 30.51 -28.41 0.39
N VAL A 42 31.75 -28.04 0.03
CA VAL A 42 32.21 -28.02 -1.37
C VAL A 42 32.47 -29.45 -1.86
N ASP A 43 32.98 -30.34 -1.01
CA ASP A 43 33.35 -31.70 -1.40
C ASP A 43 32.14 -32.66 -1.47
N THR A 44 30.99 -32.28 -0.88
CA THR A 44 29.75 -33.07 -0.94
C THR A 44 28.78 -32.63 -2.04
N ARG A 45 29.16 -31.67 -2.88
CA ARG A 45 28.34 -31.36 -4.06
C ARG A 45 28.47 -32.50 -5.05
N PRO A 46 27.33 -33.14 -5.42
CA PRO A 46 27.37 -34.12 -6.49
C PRO A 46 27.97 -33.45 -7.73
N ALA A 47 28.90 -34.10 -8.39
CA ALA A 47 29.49 -33.62 -9.62
C ALA A 47 28.36 -33.14 -10.55
N VAL A 48 28.24 -31.84 -10.72
CA VAL A 48 27.29 -31.26 -11.67
C VAL A 48 27.72 -31.78 -13.03
N ASP A 49 26.95 -32.72 -13.59
CA ASP A 49 27.12 -33.19 -14.95
C ASP A 49 27.16 -31.93 -15.83
N SER A 50 28.37 -31.58 -16.27
CA SER A 50 28.62 -30.41 -17.10
C SER A 50 28.13 -30.57 -18.54
N ARG A 51 27.33 -31.59 -18.80
CA ARG A 51 26.57 -31.64 -20.05
C ARG A 51 25.64 -30.42 -20.06
N PRO A 52 25.64 -29.60 -21.10
CA PRO A 52 24.68 -28.53 -21.23
C PRO A 52 23.30 -29.20 -21.18
N VAL A 53 22.58 -28.96 -20.05
CA VAL A 53 21.16 -29.31 -19.99
C VAL A 53 20.53 -28.49 -21.10
N ASP A 54 20.10 -29.17 -22.15
CA ASP A 54 19.31 -28.54 -23.21
C ASP A 54 18.00 -28.12 -22.55
N THR A 55 18.04 -26.91 -21.97
CA THR A 55 16.88 -26.26 -21.33
C THR A 55 15.93 -25.69 -22.36
N ARG A 56 16.17 -25.96 -23.65
CA ARG A 56 15.14 -25.66 -24.65
C ARG A 56 13.96 -26.55 -24.30
N PRO A 57 12.80 -25.95 -23.97
CA PRO A 57 11.60 -26.74 -23.86
C PRO A 57 11.53 -27.55 -25.17
N ARG A 58 11.50 -28.88 -25.06
CA ARG A 58 11.27 -29.74 -26.21
C ARG A 58 9.89 -29.34 -26.71
N VAL A 59 9.87 -28.43 -27.68
CA VAL A 59 8.68 -28.10 -28.43
C VAL A 59 8.40 -29.35 -29.27
N SER A 60 7.73 -30.30 -28.60
CA SER A 60 7.17 -31.45 -29.26
C SER A 60 6.11 -30.88 -30.19
N SER A 61 6.43 -30.86 -31.47
CA SER A 61 5.46 -30.66 -32.56
C SER A 61 4.23 -29.84 -32.13
N ILE A 62 4.43 -28.56 -31.86
CA ILE A 62 3.36 -27.60 -32.08
C ILE A 62 3.12 -27.79 -33.59
N ASP A 63 1.94 -28.28 -33.94
CA ASP A 63 1.49 -28.32 -35.30
C ASP A 63 1.77 -26.92 -35.87
N GLU A 64 2.76 -26.81 -36.77
CA GLU A 64 3.20 -25.53 -37.34
C GLU A 64 2.07 -24.85 -38.13
N ASP A 65 0.92 -25.53 -38.20
CA ASP A 65 -0.29 -25.08 -38.91
C ASP A 65 -1.29 -24.36 -37.97
N GLU A 66 -1.06 -24.34 -36.65
CA GLU A 66 -1.89 -23.53 -35.78
C GLU A 66 -1.41 -22.06 -35.83
N GLU A 67 -1.98 -21.30 -36.77
CA GLU A 67 -1.78 -19.87 -36.91
C GLU A 67 -2.06 -19.22 -35.52
N TYR A 68 -0.98 -18.87 -34.79
CA TYR A 68 -1.11 -18.13 -33.52
C TYR A 68 -1.83 -16.82 -33.81
N ILE A 69 -3.14 -16.80 -33.62
CA ILE A 69 -3.94 -15.59 -33.68
C ILE A 69 -3.74 -14.87 -32.30
N PRO A 70 -2.93 -13.82 -32.26
CA PRO A 70 -2.75 -13.11 -31.00
C PRO A 70 -4.11 -12.60 -30.52
N PRO A 71 -4.43 -12.75 -29.21
CA PRO A 71 -5.69 -12.26 -28.68
C PRO A 71 -5.83 -10.77 -29.01
N ARG A 72 -6.89 -10.43 -29.75
CA ARG A 72 -7.15 -9.04 -30.15
C ARG A 72 -7.30 -8.21 -28.89
N ALA A 73 -6.51 -7.15 -28.78
CA ALA A 73 -6.64 -6.21 -27.66
C ALA A 73 -8.06 -5.65 -27.65
N ASN A 74 -8.75 -5.79 -26.52
CA ASN A 74 -10.10 -5.27 -26.31
C ASN A 74 -10.18 -3.77 -26.64
N TYR A 75 -11.38 -3.29 -26.95
CA TYR A 75 -11.62 -1.87 -27.15
C TYR A 75 -11.08 -1.03 -25.98
N PRO A 76 -10.58 0.20 -26.24
CA PRO A 76 -9.94 1.02 -25.20
C PRO A 76 -10.81 1.25 -23.95
N LEU A 77 -12.12 1.41 -24.13
CA LEU A 77 -13.06 1.56 -23.02
C LEU A 77 -13.14 0.30 -22.14
N VAL A 78 -13.17 -0.89 -22.76
CA VAL A 78 -13.23 -2.16 -22.00
C VAL A 78 -11.95 -2.32 -21.17
N ARG A 79 -10.80 -1.97 -21.70
CA ARG A 79 -9.53 -2.02 -20.97
C ARG A 79 -9.52 -1.10 -19.76
N VAL A 80 -10.06 0.12 -19.90
CA VAL A 80 -10.17 1.09 -18.80
C VAL A 80 -11.13 0.59 -17.73
N ILE A 81 -12.26 0.01 -18.11
CA ILE A 81 -13.23 -0.55 -17.17
C ILE A 81 -12.65 -1.75 -16.41
N GLU A 82 -11.97 -2.67 -17.09
CA GLU A 82 -11.31 -3.81 -16.45
C GLU A 82 -10.19 -3.36 -15.51
N GLN A 83 -9.41 -2.35 -15.90
CA GLN A 83 -8.44 -1.73 -15.00
C GLN A 83 -9.11 -1.11 -13.78
N GLY A 84 -10.21 -0.36 -13.96
CA GLY A 84 -10.98 0.22 -12.87
C GLY A 84 -11.55 -0.83 -11.94
N ARG A 85 -12.05 -1.94 -12.48
CA ARG A 85 -12.52 -3.09 -11.70
C ARG A 85 -11.39 -3.75 -10.91
N TYR A 86 -10.23 -3.94 -11.52
CA TYR A 86 -9.06 -4.49 -10.85
C TYR A 86 -8.63 -3.60 -9.69
N GLU A 87 -8.46 -2.31 -9.92
CA GLU A 87 -8.09 -1.33 -8.89
C GLU A 87 -9.14 -1.26 -7.76
N THR A 88 -10.43 -1.26 -8.11
CA THR A 88 -11.52 -1.30 -7.12
C THR A 88 -11.42 -2.54 -6.25
N MET A 89 -11.24 -3.72 -6.87
CA MET A 89 -11.11 -4.97 -6.13
C MET A 89 -9.86 -4.99 -5.24
N ALA A 90 -8.76 -4.43 -5.71
CA ALA A 90 -7.52 -4.30 -4.93
C ALA A 90 -7.76 -3.41 -3.69
N MET A 91 -8.47 -2.29 -3.83
CA MET A 91 -8.84 -1.41 -2.72
C MET A 91 -9.80 -2.10 -1.74
N LEU A 92 -10.83 -2.80 -2.25
CA LEU A 92 -11.81 -3.49 -1.41
C LEU A 92 -11.26 -4.74 -0.71
N ARG A 93 -10.21 -5.36 -1.23
CA ARG A 93 -9.53 -6.50 -0.61
C ARG A 93 -8.44 -6.10 0.39
N ASN A 94 -8.04 -4.87 0.40
CA ASN A 94 -7.12 -4.34 1.40
C ASN A 94 -7.91 -4.00 2.68
N GLY A 95 -7.98 -4.97 3.61
CA GLY A 95 -8.77 -4.86 4.84
C GLY A 95 -8.35 -3.68 5.72
N GLU A 96 -7.07 -3.37 5.81
CA GLU A 96 -6.57 -2.23 6.58
C GLU A 96 -7.08 -0.89 6.02
N GLN A 97 -6.95 -0.70 4.71
CA GLN A 97 -7.43 0.51 4.04
C GLN A 97 -8.95 0.63 4.10
N LEU A 98 -9.66 -0.50 3.98
CA LEU A 98 -11.13 -0.55 4.09
C LEU A 98 -11.59 -0.16 5.49
N MET A 99 -10.95 -0.67 6.54
CA MET A 99 -11.24 -0.28 7.91
C MET A 99 -11.08 1.23 8.11
N LEU A 100 -9.97 1.80 7.68
CA LEU A 100 -9.74 3.25 7.79
C LEU A 100 -10.77 4.05 6.99
N ASN A 101 -11.09 3.62 5.77
CA ASN A 101 -11.98 4.34 4.87
C ASN A 101 -13.46 4.22 5.24
N ILE A 102 -13.88 3.20 5.97
CA ILE A 102 -15.29 2.98 6.35
C ILE A 102 -15.51 3.20 7.85
N ILE A 103 -14.70 2.57 8.71
CA ILE A 103 -14.93 2.62 10.16
C ILE A 103 -14.67 4.02 10.69
N PHE A 104 -13.61 4.69 10.22
CA PHE A 104 -13.27 6.02 10.71
C PHE A 104 -14.36 7.07 10.42
N PRO A 105 -14.92 7.21 9.18
CA PRO A 105 -16.04 8.10 8.92
C PRO A 105 -17.31 7.75 9.71
N VAL A 106 -17.60 6.47 9.86
CA VAL A 106 -18.76 6.01 10.65
C VAL A 106 -18.61 6.41 12.11
N MET A 107 -17.45 6.15 12.70
CA MET A 107 -17.15 6.55 14.07
C MET A 107 -17.18 8.08 14.25
N ALA A 108 -16.64 8.83 13.26
CA ALA A 108 -16.70 10.28 13.27
C ALA A 108 -18.15 10.78 13.23
N LEU A 109 -19.00 10.21 12.37
CA LEU A 109 -20.42 10.60 12.33
C LEU A 109 -21.15 10.31 13.64
N ILE A 110 -20.92 9.13 14.22
CA ILE A 110 -21.48 8.75 15.52
C ILE A 110 -20.99 9.71 16.61
N ALA A 111 -19.69 9.98 16.66
CA ALA A 111 -19.11 10.90 17.64
C ALA A 111 -19.73 12.30 17.51
N LEU A 112 -19.84 12.84 16.29
CA LEU A 112 -20.45 14.15 16.06
C LEU A 112 -21.94 14.19 16.44
N ARG A 113 -22.65 13.05 16.33
CA ARG A 113 -24.06 12.96 16.74
C ARG A 113 -24.24 13.06 18.25
N PHE A 114 -23.35 12.41 19.02
CA PHE A 114 -23.50 12.28 20.48
C PHE A 114 -22.67 13.29 21.28
N THR A 115 -21.69 13.97 20.65
CA THR A 115 -20.93 15.05 21.27
C THR A 115 -21.47 16.41 20.82
N GLY A 116 -21.27 17.45 21.61
CA GLY A 116 -21.62 18.82 21.26
C GLY A 116 -20.58 19.54 20.39
N LEU A 117 -19.63 18.84 19.78
CA LEU A 117 -18.47 19.43 19.11
C LEU A 117 -18.80 20.39 17.96
N ILE A 118 -19.93 20.18 17.29
CA ILE A 118 -20.34 21.02 16.14
C ILE A 118 -21.59 21.86 16.42
N ASP A 119 -22.07 21.90 17.67
CA ASP A 119 -23.31 22.60 18.02
C ASP A 119 -23.18 24.12 17.78
N GLU A 120 -22.05 24.70 18.16
CA GLU A 120 -21.79 26.10 17.96
C GLU A 120 -21.77 26.47 16.46
N TYR A 121 -21.12 25.64 15.65
CA TYR A 121 -21.09 25.80 14.19
C TYR A 121 -22.50 25.62 13.59
N ALA A 122 -23.22 24.53 13.94
CA ALA A 122 -24.55 24.27 13.42
C ALA A 122 -25.52 25.41 13.76
N ASN A 123 -25.48 25.93 14.99
CA ASN A 123 -26.28 27.05 15.45
C ASN A 123 -25.90 28.37 14.73
N SER A 124 -24.63 28.63 14.47
CA SER A 124 -24.16 29.83 13.78
C SER A 124 -24.62 29.89 12.33
N VAL A 125 -24.76 28.73 11.68
CA VAL A 125 -25.23 28.60 10.28
C VAL A 125 -26.75 28.39 10.21
N GLY A 126 -27.42 28.10 11.34
CA GLY A 126 -28.86 27.87 11.40
C GLY A 126 -29.32 26.53 10.80
N VAL A 127 -28.49 25.51 10.88
CA VAL A 127 -28.78 24.14 10.38
C VAL A 127 -28.84 23.13 11.52
N SER A 128 -29.45 21.97 11.26
CA SER A 128 -29.42 20.90 12.26
C SER A 128 -28.01 20.32 12.42
N ARG A 129 -27.71 19.74 13.58
CA ARG A 129 -26.42 19.08 13.83
C ARG A 129 -26.08 18.07 12.75
N MET A 130 -27.06 17.27 12.29
CA MET A 130 -26.84 16.26 11.26
C MET A 130 -26.64 16.86 9.86
N ASP A 131 -27.30 17.99 9.57
CA ASP A 131 -27.09 18.69 8.29
C ASP A 131 -25.70 19.32 8.18
N ALA A 132 -25.07 19.63 9.30
CA ALA A 132 -23.66 20.05 9.33
C ALA A 132 -22.68 18.86 9.34
N ALA A 133 -22.98 17.79 10.12
CA ALA A 133 -22.08 16.65 10.31
C ALA A 133 -21.92 15.80 9.06
N VAL A 134 -23.02 15.42 8.40
CA VAL A 134 -23.01 14.46 7.29
C VAL A 134 -22.19 14.97 6.10
N PRO A 135 -22.37 16.22 5.60
CA PRO A 135 -21.52 16.73 4.53
C PRO A 135 -20.04 16.81 4.90
N GLY A 136 -19.72 17.17 6.16
CA GLY A 136 -18.36 17.21 6.66
C GLY A 136 -17.68 15.83 6.65
N VAL A 137 -18.41 14.80 7.11
CA VAL A 137 -17.91 13.42 7.09
C VAL A 137 -17.78 12.89 5.67
N LEU A 138 -18.70 13.25 4.76
CA LEU A 138 -18.60 12.90 3.33
C LEU A 138 -17.36 13.55 2.68
N ALA A 139 -17.07 14.81 2.99
CA ALA A 139 -15.86 15.47 2.51
C ALA A 139 -14.60 14.75 3.02
N LEU A 140 -14.60 14.33 4.30
CA LEU A 140 -13.50 13.55 4.88
C LEU A 140 -13.31 12.21 4.15
N CYS A 141 -14.38 11.50 3.78
CA CYS A 141 -14.33 10.29 2.98
C CYS A 141 -13.63 10.52 1.63
N VAL A 142 -14.01 11.59 0.93
CA VAL A 142 -13.42 11.94 -0.38
C VAL A 142 -11.92 12.23 -0.25
N ILE A 143 -11.53 13.06 0.71
CA ILE A 143 -10.11 13.41 0.94
C ILE A 143 -9.30 12.17 1.31
N SER A 144 -9.81 11.36 2.24
CA SER A 144 -9.13 10.15 2.69
C SER A 144 -8.91 9.15 1.55
N THR A 145 -9.94 8.89 0.76
CA THR A 145 -9.88 7.88 -0.31
C THR A 145 -9.13 8.40 -1.53
N ALA A 146 -9.45 9.60 -2.00
CA ALA A 146 -8.94 10.12 -3.25
C ALA A 146 -7.51 10.67 -3.13
N LEU A 147 -7.17 11.34 -2.02
CA LEU A 147 -5.82 11.89 -1.84
C LEU A 147 -4.90 10.89 -1.13
N SER A 148 -5.25 10.49 0.10
CA SER A 148 -4.36 9.62 0.89
C SER A 148 -4.29 8.22 0.32
N GLY A 149 -5.42 7.61 -0.03
CA GLY A 149 -5.48 6.26 -0.59
C GLY A 149 -4.74 6.15 -1.91
N GLN A 150 -4.95 7.09 -2.85
CA GLN A 150 -4.25 7.08 -4.14
C GLN A 150 -2.78 7.49 -4.02
N GLY A 151 -2.45 8.44 -3.16
CA GLY A 151 -1.06 8.84 -2.92
C GLY A 151 -0.21 7.67 -2.42
N ILE A 152 -0.72 6.90 -1.45
CA ILE A 152 -0.06 5.70 -0.92
C ILE A 152 0.05 4.63 -2.02
N ALA A 153 -1.04 4.30 -2.72
CA ALA A 153 -1.06 3.30 -3.79
C ALA A 153 -0.08 3.65 -4.91
N THR A 154 -0.08 4.90 -5.37
CA THR A 154 0.84 5.39 -6.41
C THR A 154 2.29 5.38 -5.93
N GLY A 155 2.55 5.68 -4.67
CA GLY A 155 3.87 5.57 -4.06
C GLY A 155 4.42 4.14 -4.11
N PHE A 156 3.60 3.15 -3.79
CA PHE A 156 3.96 1.74 -3.93
C PHE A 156 4.14 1.33 -5.40
N ASP A 157 3.24 1.73 -6.31
CA ASP A 157 3.36 1.45 -7.74
C ASP A 157 4.69 1.95 -8.32
N ARG A 158 5.15 3.14 -7.89
CA ARG A 158 6.45 3.69 -8.27
C ARG A 158 7.60 2.88 -7.68
N ARG A 159 7.53 2.53 -6.39
CA ARG A 159 8.58 1.81 -5.68
C ARG A 159 8.82 0.41 -6.27
N TYR A 160 7.75 -0.30 -6.62
CA TYR A 160 7.82 -1.66 -7.15
C TYR A 160 7.91 -1.73 -8.69
N GLY A 161 8.04 -0.60 -9.37
CA GLY A 161 8.20 -0.56 -10.82
C GLY A 161 6.94 -0.93 -11.62
N VAL A 162 5.78 -1.00 -10.97
CA VAL A 162 4.49 -1.35 -11.59
C VAL A 162 4.15 -0.39 -12.72
N LEU A 163 4.43 0.90 -12.55
CA LEU A 163 4.20 1.92 -13.59
C LEU A 163 5.03 1.67 -14.85
N ARG A 164 6.26 1.16 -14.69
CA ARG A 164 7.12 0.80 -15.85
C ARG A 164 6.55 -0.40 -16.59
N PHE A 165 6.09 -1.42 -15.86
CA PHE A 165 5.43 -2.58 -16.44
C PHE A 165 4.13 -2.19 -17.16
N LEU A 166 3.29 -1.37 -16.56
CA LEU A 166 2.04 -0.91 -17.17
C LEU A 166 2.27 -0.03 -18.41
N ALA A 167 3.38 0.70 -18.49
CA ALA A 167 3.72 1.48 -19.67
C ALA A 167 3.99 0.62 -20.92
N THR A 168 4.31 -0.67 -20.76
CA THR A 168 4.48 -1.62 -21.87
C THR A 168 3.17 -2.27 -22.31
N THR A 169 2.09 -2.08 -21.55
CA THR A 169 0.77 -2.64 -21.88
C THR A 169 0.01 -1.74 -22.85
N PRO A 170 -0.92 -2.28 -23.63
CA PRO A 170 -1.76 -1.50 -24.55
C PRO A 170 -2.75 -0.57 -23.86
N LEU A 171 -2.79 -0.54 -22.52
CA LEU A 171 -3.62 0.36 -21.73
C LEU A 171 -3.10 1.79 -21.76
N GLY A 172 -1.77 1.97 -21.73
CA GLY A 172 -1.11 3.26 -21.68
C GLY A 172 -1.34 4.03 -20.37
N ARG A 173 -0.63 5.17 -20.24
CA ARG A 173 -0.70 6.02 -19.03
C ARG A 173 -2.12 6.55 -18.77
N ASN A 174 -2.80 7.01 -19.82
CA ASN A 174 -4.14 7.60 -19.67
C ASN A 174 -5.17 6.57 -19.22
N GLY A 175 -5.09 5.34 -19.75
CA GLY A 175 -5.98 4.27 -19.34
C GLY A 175 -5.79 3.87 -17.86
N LEU A 176 -4.55 3.86 -17.38
CA LEU A 176 -4.25 3.63 -15.97
C LEU A 176 -4.86 4.72 -15.07
N ILE A 177 -4.66 5.99 -15.41
CA ILE A 177 -5.21 7.12 -14.65
C ILE A 177 -6.73 7.03 -14.60
N MET A 178 -7.38 6.82 -15.74
CA MET A 178 -8.84 6.66 -15.79
C MET A 178 -9.33 5.45 -14.99
N GLY A 179 -8.62 4.33 -15.02
CA GLY A 179 -8.93 3.16 -14.20
C GLY A 179 -8.87 3.48 -12.71
N LYS A 180 -7.84 4.20 -12.26
CA LYS A 180 -7.72 4.66 -10.87
C LYS A 180 -8.84 5.64 -10.48
N CYS A 181 -9.21 6.57 -11.36
CA CYS A 181 -10.34 7.47 -11.13
C CYS A 181 -11.65 6.70 -10.96
N ILE A 182 -11.91 5.70 -11.79
CA ILE A 182 -13.10 4.83 -11.68
C ILE A 182 -13.11 4.14 -10.33
N ALA A 183 -11.99 3.55 -9.91
CA ALA A 183 -11.89 2.86 -8.63
C ALA A 183 -12.19 3.79 -7.44
N VAL A 184 -11.62 4.99 -7.43
CA VAL A 184 -11.91 5.99 -6.40
C VAL A 184 -13.39 6.34 -6.37
N LEU A 185 -13.98 6.62 -7.54
CA LEU A 185 -15.39 6.97 -7.62
C LEU A 185 -16.29 5.87 -7.09
N VAL A 186 -16.00 4.61 -7.40
CA VAL A 186 -16.78 3.46 -6.89
C VAL A 186 -16.67 3.36 -5.36
N VAL A 187 -15.45 3.44 -4.81
CA VAL A 187 -15.25 3.36 -3.36
C VAL A 187 -15.91 4.53 -2.64
N VAL A 188 -15.77 5.75 -3.16
CA VAL A 188 -16.41 6.94 -2.60
C VAL A 188 -17.95 6.86 -2.70
N ALA A 189 -18.50 6.28 -3.77
CA ALA A 189 -19.94 6.05 -3.89
C ALA A 189 -20.46 5.06 -2.82
N ILE A 190 -19.71 3.99 -2.55
CA ILE A 190 -20.02 3.05 -1.45
C ILE A 190 -20.02 3.78 -0.11
N GLN A 191 -18.99 4.57 0.18
CA GLN A 191 -18.87 5.35 1.41
C GLN A 191 -20.02 6.36 1.54
N PHE A 192 -20.36 7.07 0.46
CA PHE A 192 -21.49 8.01 0.42
C PHE A 192 -22.77 7.30 0.81
N THR A 193 -23.04 6.14 0.21
CA THR A 193 -24.25 5.37 0.48
C THR A 193 -24.32 4.94 1.95
N LEU A 194 -23.21 4.45 2.51
CA LEU A 194 -23.14 4.02 3.91
C LEU A 194 -23.32 5.20 4.88
N VAL A 195 -22.61 6.30 4.67
CA VAL A 195 -22.68 7.49 5.52
C VAL A 195 -24.05 8.16 5.43
N ALA A 196 -24.61 8.24 4.22
CA ALA A 196 -25.95 8.79 4.01
C ALA A 196 -27.04 7.93 4.66
N ALA A 197 -26.96 6.60 4.56
CA ALA A 197 -27.90 5.67 5.19
C ALA A 197 -27.86 5.79 6.72
N LEU A 198 -26.64 5.83 7.31
CA LEU A 198 -26.46 6.04 8.74
C LEU A 198 -26.92 7.43 9.17
N GLY A 199 -26.58 8.48 8.42
CA GLY A 199 -27.03 9.84 8.68
C GLY A 199 -28.54 9.93 8.70
N TYR A 200 -29.22 9.30 7.72
CA TYR A 200 -30.68 9.22 7.68
C TYR A 200 -31.27 8.53 8.94
N GLY A 201 -30.67 7.41 9.36
CA GLY A 201 -31.02 6.74 10.62
C GLY A 201 -30.81 7.59 11.87
N LEU A 202 -29.80 8.47 11.87
CA LEU A 202 -29.47 9.38 12.95
C LEU A 202 -30.26 10.72 12.93
N GLY A 203 -31.17 10.89 11.95
CA GLY A 203 -32.06 12.06 11.87
C GLY A 203 -31.68 13.08 10.80
N TRP A 204 -30.73 12.78 9.92
CA TRP A 204 -30.45 13.60 8.75
C TRP A 204 -31.63 13.56 7.77
N ARG A 205 -32.11 14.72 7.35
CA ARG A 205 -33.26 14.83 6.44
C ARG A 205 -32.93 15.83 5.33
N PRO A 206 -32.04 15.47 4.39
CA PRO A 206 -31.70 16.36 3.30
C PRO A 206 -32.85 16.52 2.32
N ASP A 207 -32.96 17.70 1.73
CA ASP A 207 -33.79 17.92 0.55
C ASP A 207 -33.10 17.38 -0.72
N ALA A 208 -33.85 17.21 -1.81
CA ALA A 208 -33.31 16.69 -3.06
C ALA A 208 -32.22 17.58 -3.66
N ILE A 209 -32.30 18.90 -3.42
CA ILE A 209 -31.32 19.89 -3.89
C ILE A 209 -30.00 19.73 -3.12
N ALA A 210 -30.07 19.53 -1.81
CA ALA A 210 -28.89 19.30 -0.99
C ALA A 210 -28.17 18.00 -1.39
N VAL A 211 -28.92 16.91 -1.65
CA VAL A 211 -28.36 15.65 -2.13
C VAL A 211 -27.66 15.82 -3.47
N SER A 212 -28.31 16.47 -4.45
CA SER A 212 -27.71 16.67 -5.78
C SER A 212 -26.43 17.51 -5.73
N ARG A 213 -26.42 18.57 -4.93
CA ARG A 213 -25.23 19.39 -4.70
C ARG A 213 -24.11 18.58 -4.05
N SER A 214 -24.42 17.77 -3.06
CA SER A 214 -23.44 16.89 -2.40
C SER A 214 -22.82 15.88 -3.38
N ILE A 215 -23.61 15.28 -4.25
CA ILE A 215 -23.11 14.37 -5.29
C ILE A 215 -22.17 15.08 -6.26
N ILE A 216 -22.55 16.26 -6.77
CA ILE A 216 -21.72 17.04 -7.70
C ILE A 216 -20.38 17.42 -7.04
N THR A 217 -20.45 17.96 -5.82
CA THR A 217 -19.26 18.36 -5.06
C THR A 217 -18.35 17.15 -4.78
N MET A 218 -18.93 16.00 -4.45
CA MET A 218 -18.21 14.76 -4.24
C MET A 218 -17.48 14.29 -5.50
N LEU A 219 -18.15 14.30 -6.66
CA LEU A 219 -17.55 13.92 -7.94
C LEU A 219 -16.38 14.86 -8.33
N MET A 220 -16.60 16.16 -8.18
CA MET A 220 -15.54 17.16 -8.44
C MET A 220 -14.36 17.01 -7.47
N GLY A 221 -14.65 16.83 -6.17
CA GLY A 221 -13.63 16.61 -5.15
C GLY A 221 -12.85 15.31 -5.37
N ALA A 222 -13.54 14.21 -5.66
CA ALA A 222 -12.89 12.94 -5.97
C ALA A 222 -11.95 13.06 -7.17
N GLY A 223 -12.39 13.71 -8.25
CA GLY A 223 -11.55 13.96 -9.43
C GLY A 223 -10.34 14.83 -9.12
N ALA A 224 -10.53 15.96 -8.43
CA ALA A 224 -9.46 16.89 -8.08
C ALA A 224 -8.41 16.25 -7.15
N PHE A 225 -8.84 15.58 -6.07
CA PHE A 225 -7.94 14.95 -5.12
C PHE A 225 -7.26 13.70 -5.71
N THR A 226 -7.93 12.96 -6.59
CA THR A 226 -7.27 11.85 -7.32
C THR A 226 -6.17 12.39 -8.23
N ALA A 227 -6.40 13.50 -8.93
CA ALA A 227 -5.39 14.13 -9.77
C ALA A 227 -4.17 14.63 -8.96
N LEU A 228 -4.38 15.05 -7.72
CA LEU A 228 -3.29 15.46 -6.81
C LEU A 228 -2.53 14.26 -6.22
N GLY A 229 -3.20 13.10 -6.04
CA GLY A 229 -2.62 11.89 -5.46
C GLY A 229 -1.86 11.02 -6.47
N LEU A 230 -1.98 11.28 -7.78
CA LEU A 230 -1.32 10.56 -8.87
C LEU A 230 0.00 11.21 -9.31
#